data_eb4ff9e2d9fe298c439016756474b9bf
#
_entry.id   eb4ff9e2d9fe298c439016756474b9bf
#
_cell.length_a   1.000
_cell.length_b   1.000
_cell.length_c   1.000
_cell.angle_alpha   90.00
_cell.angle_beta   90.00
_cell.angle_gamma   90.00
#
_symmetry.space_group_name_H-M   'P 1'
#
loop_
_entity.id
_entity.type
_entity.pdbx_description
1 polymer ?
#
loop_
_entity_poly.entity_id
_entity_poly.type
_entity_poly.pdbx_seq_one_letter_code
_entity_poly.pdbx_strand_id
1 'polypeptide(L)'
;MRKKRIEERPSVQQLEKELSRIKYKSRYRTVLKSTVYTLITVAAVAVLVATLWLPVLQIYGSSMTPTLQDGQIVFSVKTSEFAPGDVVAFYYNNKILIKRVIAGPADWVNMDADGTVYVNSEKLEEPYVNELAYGETNIEFPYQVPDGRIFVMGDHRATSVDSRNTAVGCVSQEQLVGKVIFRIWPLEEMGFLNR
;
A
#
# COMPACT_ATOMS: atom_id res chain seq x y z
N MET A 1 -80.00 12.13 10.93
CA MET A 1 -79.47 13.45 11.34
C MET A 1 -78.00 13.29 11.67
N ARG A 2 -77.04 13.73 10.80
CA ARG A 2 -75.61 13.71 11.07
C ARG A 2 -75.25 14.99 11.89
N LYS A 3 -74.89 14.80 13.15
CA LYS A 3 -74.32 15.89 13.99
C LYS A 3 -73.06 16.46 13.34
N LYS A 4 -73.05 17.68 12.84
CA LYS A 4 -71.88 18.44 12.47
C LYS A 4 -71.03 18.62 13.73
N ARG A 5 -69.84 17.99 13.78
CA ARG A 5 -68.80 18.32 14.77
C ARG A 5 -68.38 19.77 14.51
N ILE A 6 -68.62 20.62 15.45
CA ILE A 6 -68.08 21.97 15.49
C ILE A 6 -66.60 21.78 15.77
N GLU A 7 -65.74 21.92 14.80
CA GLU A 7 -64.28 21.95 15.01
C GLU A 7 -63.96 23.24 15.79
N GLU A 8 -63.67 23.10 17.05
CA GLU A 8 -63.14 24.22 17.87
C GLU A 8 -61.85 24.73 17.20
N ARG A 9 -61.82 26.03 16.94
CA ARG A 9 -60.64 26.70 16.39
C ARG A 9 -59.51 26.61 17.43
N PRO A 10 -58.30 26.17 17.03
CA PRO A 10 -57.21 26.07 17.99
C PRO A 10 -56.85 27.42 18.54
N SER A 11 -56.48 27.46 19.84
CA SER A 11 -56.02 28.67 20.50
C SER A 11 -54.69 29.15 19.94
N VAL A 12 -54.39 30.45 20.05
CA VAL A 12 -53.14 31.05 19.57
C VAL A 12 -51.94 30.31 20.18
N GLN A 13 -52.00 30.00 21.45
CA GLN A 13 -50.95 29.25 22.16
C GLN A 13 -50.71 27.84 21.58
N GLN A 14 -51.78 27.15 21.18
CA GLN A 14 -51.66 25.81 20.53
C GLN A 14 -51.00 25.93 19.14
N LEU A 15 -51.35 26.95 18.37
CA LEU A 15 -50.73 27.22 17.07
C LEU A 15 -49.26 27.58 17.17
N GLU A 16 -48.86 28.39 18.14
CA GLU A 16 -47.47 28.77 18.40
C GLU A 16 -46.65 27.54 18.78
N LYS A 17 -47.19 26.69 19.67
CA LYS A 17 -46.52 25.44 20.07
C LYS A 17 -46.33 24.48 18.93
N GLU A 18 -47.31 24.28 18.10
CA GLU A 18 -47.18 23.43 16.90
C GLU A 18 -46.25 24.05 15.83
N LEU A 19 -46.29 25.38 15.65
CA LEU A 19 -45.38 26.07 14.77
C LEU A 19 -43.90 25.91 15.22
N SER A 20 -43.66 26.10 16.50
CA SER A 20 -42.29 25.89 17.06
C SER A 20 -41.81 24.46 16.89
N ARG A 21 -42.69 23.49 17.13
CA ARG A 21 -42.42 22.06 16.92
C ARG A 21 -42.08 21.72 15.45
N ILE A 22 -42.87 22.24 14.52
CA ILE A 22 -42.63 22.04 13.07
C ILE A 22 -41.32 22.70 12.65
N LYS A 23 -41.07 23.94 13.07
CA LYS A 23 -39.81 24.67 12.81
C LYS A 23 -38.60 23.90 13.37
N TYR A 24 -38.68 23.40 14.60
CA TYR A 24 -37.60 22.61 15.21
C TYR A 24 -37.33 21.32 14.42
N LYS A 25 -38.39 20.58 14.08
CA LYS A 25 -38.30 19.31 13.31
C LYS A 25 -37.75 19.55 11.90
N SER A 26 -38.17 20.63 11.23
CA SER A 26 -37.67 21.02 9.91
C SER A 26 -36.18 21.40 9.99
N ARG A 27 -35.81 22.24 10.95
CA ARG A 27 -34.42 22.66 11.17
C ARG A 27 -33.49 21.48 11.48
N TYR A 28 -33.95 20.58 12.38
CA TYR A 28 -33.22 19.36 12.68
C TYR A 28 -32.99 18.47 11.45
N ARG A 29 -34.01 18.27 10.65
CA ARG A 29 -33.90 17.49 9.40
C ARG A 29 -32.93 18.13 8.39
N THR A 30 -32.95 19.44 8.28
CA THR A 30 -32.07 20.18 7.37
C THR A 30 -30.61 20.08 7.85
N VAL A 31 -30.36 20.30 9.14
CA VAL A 31 -29.03 20.15 9.72
C VAL A 31 -28.52 18.72 9.57
N LEU A 32 -29.36 17.71 9.91
CA LEU A 32 -28.97 16.31 9.77
C LEU A 32 -28.61 15.95 8.31
N LYS A 33 -29.44 16.35 7.34
CA LYS A 33 -29.15 16.14 5.92
C LYS A 33 -27.83 16.81 5.50
N SER A 34 -27.63 18.07 5.89
CA SER A 34 -26.40 18.81 5.58
C SER A 34 -25.18 18.10 6.17
N THR A 35 -25.25 17.69 7.42
CA THR A 35 -24.15 16.95 8.07
C THR A 35 -23.84 15.63 7.36
N VAL A 36 -24.88 14.84 7.01
CA VAL A 36 -24.71 13.57 6.30
C VAL A 36 -24.07 13.81 4.91
N TYR A 37 -24.54 14.78 4.16
CA TYR A 37 -23.93 15.09 2.86
C TYR A 37 -22.49 15.55 2.99
N THR A 38 -22.17 16.39 3.99
CA THR A 38 -20.80 16.82 4.24
C THR A 38 -19.90 15.62 4.58
N LEU A 39 -20.35 14.71 5.44
CA LEU A 39 -19.60 13.51 5.80
C LEU A 39 -19.36 12.59 4.58
N ILE A 40 -20.38 12.40 3.76
CA ILE A 40 -20.26 11.60 2.52
C ILE A 40 -19.25 12.24 1.56
N THR A 41 -19.33 13.57 1.39
CA THR A 41 -18.38 14.28 0.51
C THR A 41 -16.95 14.17 1.01
N VAL A 42 -16.72 14.39 2.30
CA VAL A 42 -15.38 14.27 2.90
C VAL A 42 -14.86 12.84 2.76
N ALA A 43 -15.70 11.84 3.04
CA ALA A 43 -15.32 10.43 2.89
C ALA A 43 -14.98 10.09 1.43
N ALA A 44 -15.79 10.55 0.47
CA ALA A 44 -15.54 10.33 -0.96
C ALA A 44 -14.21 10.95 -1.42
N VAL A 45 -13.93 12.18 -1.00
CA VAL A 45 -12.65 12.85 -1.29
C VAL A 45 -11.48 12.09 -0.65
N ALA A 46 -11.61 11.68 0.61
CA ALA A 46 -10.57 10.92 1.30
C ALA A 46 -10.26 9.59 0.60
N VAL A 47 -11.29 8.83 0.18
CA VAL A 47 -11.13 7.59 -0.58
C VAL A 47 -10.45 7.86 -1.93
N LEU A 48 -10.86 8.91 -2.63
CA LEU A 48 -10.28 9.27 -3.93
C LEU A 48 -8.80 9.63 -3.80
N VAL A 49 -8.43 10.42 -2.81
CA VAL A 49 -7.03 10.76 -2.51
C VAL A 49 -6.25 9.49 -2.14
N ALA A 50 -6.80 8.65 -1.26
CA ALA A 50 -6.14 7.41 -0.87
C ALA A 50 -5.88 6.48 -2.06
N THR A 51 -6.86 6.28 -2.94
CA THR A 51 -6.72 5.40 -4.11
C THR A 51 -5.73 5.91 -5.16
N LEU A 52 -5.58 7.23 -5.27
CA LEU A 52 -4.63 7.84 -6.23
C LEU A 52 -3.18 7.82 -5.73
N TRP A 53 -2.96 7.93 -4.40
CA TRP A 53 -1.64 8.11 -3.82
C TRP A 53 -1.10 6.86 -3.12
N LEU A 54 -1.97 5.94 -2.74
CA LEU A 54 -1.64 4.73 -1.98
C LEU A 54 -2.09 3.47 -2.75
N PRO A 55 -1.33 3.02 -3.76
CA PRO A 55 -1.64 1.77 -4.44
C PRO A 55 -1.69 0.60 -3.46
N VAL A 56 -2.82 -0.09 -3.44
CA VAL A 56 -3.04 -1.31 -2.64
C VAL A 56 -2.69 -2.51 -3.49
N LEU A 57 -1.85 -3.39 -2.99
CA LEU A 57 -1.35 -4.56 -3.70
C LEU A 57 -1.63 -5.83 -2.89
N GLN A 58 -2.05 -6.88 -3.57
CA GLN A 58 -2.11 -8.22 -2.99
C GLN A 58 -0.85 -8.99 -3.35
N ILE A 59 -0.26 -9.65 -2.34
CA ILE A 59 0.93 -10.48 -2.50
C ILE A 59 0.54 -11.82 -3.10
N TYR A 60 1.29 -12.25 -4.11
CA TYR A 60 1.19 -13.56 -4.71
C TYR A 60 2.55 -14.25 -4.72
N GLY A 61 2.58 -15.50 -4.23
CA GLY A 61 3.77 -16.32 -4.16
C GLY A 61 4.62 -16.10 -2.91
N SER A 62 5.72 -16.85 -2.83
CA SER A 62 6.55 -16.99 -1.64
C SER A 62 7.89 -16.26 -1.70
N SER A 63 8.20 -15.55 -2.78
CA SER A 63 9.53 -14.97 -3.03
C SER A 63 9.97 -13.90 -2.01
N MET A 64 9.05 -13.38 -1.20
CA MET A 64 9.30 -12.40 -0.15
C MET A 64 9.12 -12.95 1.27
N THR A 65 8.96 -14.26 1.41
CA THR A 65 8.93 -14.88 2.75
C THR A 65 10.29 -14.81 3.42
N PRO A 66 10.36 -14.57 4.73
CA PRO A 66 9.27 -14.48 5.69
C PRO A 66 8.60 -13.10 5.77
N THR A 67 9.18 -12.06 5.18
CA THR A 67 8.72 -10.68 5.33
C THR A 67 7.28 -10.48 4.85
N LEU A 68 6.96 -11.03 3.66
CA LEU A 68 5.61 -10.98 3.08
C LEU A 68 5.21 -12.39 2.61
N GLN A 69 3.95 -12.74 2.89
CA GLN A 69 3.39 -14.05 2.57
C GLN A 69 2.28 -13.94 1.53
N ASP A 70 2.03 -15.05 0.85
CA ASP A 70 0.94 -15.15 -0.13
C ASP A 70 -0.42 -14.77 0.46
N GLY A 71 -1.22 -14.03 -0.30
CA GLY A 71 -2.55 -13.57 0.12
C GLY A 71 -2.56 -12.31 1.00
N GLN A 72 -1.42 -11.84 1.51
CA GLN A 72 -1.37 -10.59 2.28
C GLN A 72 -1.69 -9.38 1.41
N ILE A 73 -2.25 -8.34 2.05
CA ILE A 73 -2.55 -7.06 1.39
C ILE A 73 -1.66 -5.99 1.98
N VAL A 74 -0.97 -5.28 1.11
CA VAL A 74 -0.05 -4.19 1.47
C VAL A 74 -0.41 -2.93 0.72
N PHE A 75 -0.02 -1.79 1.23
CA PHE A 75 0.00 -0.59 0.42
C PHE A 75 1.41 -0.04 0.23
N SER A 76 1.60 0.59 -0.92
CA SER A 76 2.83 1.26 -1.27
C SER A 76 2.63 2.77 -1.35
N VAL A 77 3.70 3.51 -1.21
CA VAL A 77 3.74 4.96 -1.41
C VAL A 77 4.57 5.25 -2.65
N LYS A 78 4.03 6.08 -3.51
CA LYS A 78 4.75 6.54 -4.69
C LYS A 78 5.89 7.46 -4.26
N THR A 79 7.12 7.06 -4.52
CA THR A 79 8.34 7.82 -4.23
C THR A 79 9.33 7.64 -5.36
N SER A 80 10.25 8.56 -5.48
CA SER A 80 11.41 8.46 -6.39
C SER A 80 12.71 8.10 -5.66
N GLU A 81 12.68 8.06 -4.32
CA GLU A 81 13.85 7.77 -3.49
C GLU A 81 13.73 6.36 -2.90
N PHE A 82 14.72 5.53 -3.20
CA PHE A 82 14.81 4.16 -2.72
C PHE A 82 16.19 3.94 -2.13
N ALA A 83 16.24 3.27 -0.98
CA ALA A 83 17.46 2.93 -0.27
C ALA A 83 17.59 1.41 -0.11
N PRO A 84 18.80 0.88 0.05
CA PRO A 84 19.00 -0.52 0.42
C PRO A 84 18.16 -0.91 1.63
N GLY A 85 17.54 -2.09 1.55
CA GLY A 85 16.57 -2.58 2.53
C GLY A 85 15.12 -2.23 2.27
N ASP A 86 14.80 -1.26 1.41
CA ASP A 86 13.41 -0.93 1.06
C ASP A 86 12.74 -2.04 0.25
N VAL A 87 11.49 -2.35 0.56
CA VAL A 87 10.67 -3.26 -0.24
C VAL A 87 9.94 -2.45 -1.31
N VAL A 88 10.10 -2.82 -2.58
CA VAL A 88 9.56 -2.09 -3.72
C VAL A 88 8.66 -2.96 -4.57
N ALA A 89 7.61 -2.34 -5.12
CA ALA A 89 6.75 -2.92 -6.13
C ALA A 89 7.10 -2.31 -7.49
N PHE A 90 7.21 -3.13 -8.52
CA PHE A 90 7.55 -2.68 -9.87
C PHE A 90 6.86 -3.51 -10.96
N TYR A 91 6.66 -2.90 -12.12
CA TYR A 91 6.12 -3.57 -13.29
C TYR A 91 7.14 -4.50 -13.95
N TYR A 92 6.74 -5.73 -14.15
CA TYR A 92 7.49 -6.72 -14.92
C TYR A 92 6.54 -7.41 -15.92
N ASN A 93 6.74 -7.15 -17.19
CA ASN A 93 5.79 -7.54 -18.23
C ASN A 93 4.38 -7.04 -17.88
N ASN A 94 3.40 -7.94 -17.75
CA ASN A 94 2.01 -7.58 -17.39
C ASN A 94 1.67 -7.88 -15.91
N LYS A 95 2.68 -7.90 -15.02
CA LYS A 95 2.53 -8.23 -13.60
C LYS A 95 3.26 -7.18 -12.75
N ILE A 96 2.89 -7.12 -11.49
CA ILE A 96 3.63 -6.38 -10.47
C ILE A 96 4.42 -7.39 -9.64
N LEU A 97 5.73 -7.21 -9.57
CA LEU A 97 6.61 -7.96 -8.69
C LEU A 97 6.94 -7.11 -7.46
N ILE A 98 7.17 -7.79 -6.34
CA ILE A 98 7.62 -7.17 -5.11
C ILE A 98 8.95 -7.81 -4.73
N LYS A 99 9.98 -6.96 -4.51
CA LYS A 99 11.33 -7.36 -4.15
C LYS A 99 11.94 -6.33 -3.20
N ARG A 100 13.07 -6.68 -2.61
CA ARG A 100 13.85 -5.80 -1.74
C ARG A 100 15.00 -5.16 -2.51
N VAL A 101 15.21 -3.87 -2.30
CA VAL A 101 16.36 -3.14 -2.84
C VAL A 101 17.63 -3.60 -2.11
N ILE A 102 18.61 -4.02 -2.86
CA ILE A 102 19.92 -4.46 -2.38
C ILE A 102 20.98 -3.39 -2.63
N ALA A 103 20.97 -2.81 -3.84
CA ALA A 103 21.96 -1.83 -4.24
C ALA A 103 21.36 -0.78 -5.16
N GLY A 104 21.92 0.42 -5.12
CA GLY A 104 21.56 1.56 -5.95
C GLY A 104 22.42 1.68 -7.22
N PRO A 105 22.21 2.76 -8.00
CA PRO A 105 22.98 3.02 -9.20
C PRO A 105 24.49 3.12 -8.92
N ALA A 106 25.28 2.57 -9.81
CA ALA A 106 26.75 2.51 -9.77
C ALA A 106 27.35 1.62 -8.65
N ASP A 107 26.56 1.07 -7.73
CA ASP A 107 27.05 0.13 -6.73
C ASP A 107 27.53 -1.18 -7.37
N TRP A 108 28.50 -1.80 -6.75
CA TRP A 108 28.97 -3.14 -7.09
C TRP A 108 28.35 -4.18 -6.17
N VAL A 109 27.65 -5.13 -6.74
CA VAL A 109 27.08 -6.26 -6.03
C VAL A 109 27.96 -7.49 -6.28
N ASN A 110 28.33 -8.18 -5.22
CA ASN A 110 28.98 -9.49 -5.29
C ASN A 110 28.21 -10.49 -4.43
N MET A 111 28.31 -11.77 -4.75
CA MET A 111 27.65 -12.83 -3.99
C MET A 111 28.54 -14.07 -3.96
N ASP A 112 28.76 -14.61 -2.77
CA ASP A 112 29.50 -15.83 -2.57
C ASP A 112 28.65 -17.08 -2.89
N ALA A 113 29.31 -18.22 -3.05
CA ALA A 113 28.65 -19.47 -3.40
C ALA A 113 27.61 -19.95 -2.34
N ASP A 114 27.73 -19.50 -1.12
CA ASP A 114 26.79 -19.76 -0.02
C ASP A 114 25.58 -18.82 -0.02
N GLY A 115 25.59 -17.80 -0.88
CA GLY A 115 24.52 -16.81 -1.00
C GLY A 115 24.73 -15.54 -0.17
N THR A 116 25.89 -15.36 0.47
CA THR A 116 26.25 -14.12 1.18
C THR A 116 26.41 -12.98 0.18
N VAL A 117 25.74 -11.86 0.41
CA VAL A 117 25.74 -10.69 -0.47
C VAL A 117 26.68 -9.61 0.06
N TYR A 118 27.40 -8.98 -0.86
CA TYR A 118 28.29 -7.84 -0.61
C TYR A 118 27.89 -6.69 -1.52
N VAL A 119 27.91 -5.48 -0.98
CA VAL A 119 27.72 -4.26 -1.76
C VAL A 119 28.94 -3.37 -1.55
N ASN A 120 29.60 -2.98 -2.63
CA ASN A 120 30.84 -2.19 -2.61
C ASN A 120 31.94 -2.83 -1.71
N SER A 121 32.02 -4.15 -1.75
CA SER A 121 32.96 -4.98 -0.94
C SER A 121 32.61 -5.06 0.56
N GLU A 122 31.53 -4.47 1.02
CA GLU A 122 31.04 -4.61 2.39
C GLU A 122 29.94 -5.67 2.46
N LYS A 123 30.03 -6.56 3.44
CA LYS A 123 29.00 -7.58 3.67
C LYS A 123 27.69 -6.92 4.05
N LEU A 124 26.63 -7.27 3.32
CA LEU A 124 25.30 -6.77 3.62
C LEU A 124 24.69 -7.52 4.80
N GLU A 125 24.24 -6.79 5.81
CA GLU A 125 23.48 -7.36 6.92
C GLU A 125 22.02 -7.55 6.50
N GLU A 126 21.55 -8.81 6.53
CA GLU A 126 20.26 -9.20 5.99
C GLU A 126 19.39 -9.96 7.01
N PRO A 127 18.93 -9.28 8.08
CA PRO A 127 18.17 -9.94 9.14
C PRO A 127 16.80 -10.47 8.68
N TYR A 128 16.36 -10.07 7.50
CA TYR A 128 15.11 -10.48 6.85
C TYR A 128 15.26 -11.80 6.04
N VAL A 129 16.46 -12.30 5.86
CA VAL A 129 16.75 -13.56 5.14
C VAL A 129 16.89 -14.67 6.15
N ASN A 130 16.02 -15.68 6.08
CA ASN A 130 16.11 -16.84 6.96
C ASN A 130 17.16 -17.85 6.52
N GLU A 131 17.31 -18.02 5.20
CA GLU A 131 18.20 -19.01 4.60
C GLU A 131 18.93 -18.39 3.41
N LEU A 132 20.25 -18.38 3.49
CA LEU A 132 21.09 -17.93 2.40
C LEU A 132 21.07 -18.97 1.28
N ALA A 133 20.96 -18.50 0.04
CA ALA A 133 21.06 -19.37 -1.14
C ALA A 133 21.49 -18.55 -2.37
N TYR A 134 22.32 -19.16 -3.21
CA TYR A 134 22.74 -18.56 -4.48
C TYR A 134 21.55 -18.37 -5.43
N GLY A 135 20.58 -19.29 -5.39
CA GLY A 135 19.34 -19.23 -6.18
C GLY A 135 19.57 -19.34 -7.70
N GLU A 136 18.53 -19.01 -8.46
CA GLU A 136 18.63 -18.97 -9.93
C GLU A 136 19.36 -17.71 -10.37
N THR A 137 20.63 -17.88 -10.74
CA THR A 137 21.53 -16.80 -11.15
C THR A 137 22.12 -17.09 -12.53
N ASN A 138 22.02 -16.12 -13.45
CA ASN A 138 22.60 -16.21 -14.78
C ASN A 138 23.42 -14.95 -15.15
N ILE A 139 23.75 -14.13 -14.16
CA ILE A 139 24.69 -13.00 -14.28
C ILE A 139 26.03 -13.39 -13.66
N GLU A 140 27.08 -12.71 -14.07
CA GLU A 140 28.42 -12.87 -13.48
C GLU A 140 28.61 -11.84 -12.36
N PHE A 141 29.21 -12.28 -11.25
CA PHE A 141 29.62 -11.41 -10.16
C PHE A 141 31.16 -11.17 -10.19
N PRO A 142 31.65 -9.99 -9.76
CA PRO A 142 30.87 -8.85 -9.28
C PRO A 142 30.11 -8.13 -10.39
N TYR A 143 28.89 -7.69 -10.11
CA TYR A 143 27.99 -7.03 -11.06
C TYR A 143 27.81 -5.55 -10.69
N GLN A 144 28.08 -4.63 -11.62
CA GLN A 144 27.83 -3.20 -11.41
C GLN A 144 26.40 -2.85 -11.78
N VAL A 145 25.67 -2.21 -10.87
CA VAL A 145 24.32 -1.72 -11.11
C VAL A 145 24.36 -0.56 -12.11
N PRO A 146 23.65 -0.63 -13.25
CA PRO A 146 23.63 0.46 -14.23
C PRO A 146 23.03 1.75 -13.66
N ASP A 147 23.43 2.88 -14.24
CA ASP A 147 22.90 4.20 -13.89
C ASP A 147 21.37 4.24 -14.00
N GLY A 148 20.73 4.90 -13.03
CA GLY A 148 19.26 5.05 -12.97
C GLY A 148 18.50 3.75 -12.69
N ARG A 149 19.18 2.68 -12.27
CA ARG A 149 18.58 1.40 -11.93
C ARG A 149 18.90 0.98 -10.51
N ILE A 150 18.11 0.05 -9.99
CA ILE A 150 18.33 -0.58 -8.69
C ILE A 150 18.45 -2.09 -8.86
N PHE A 151 19.27 -2.71 -8.05
CA PHE A 151 19.39 -4.17 -7.94
C PHE A 151 18.47 -4.65 -6.84
N VAL A 152 17.59 -5.59 -7.15
CA VAL A 152 16.57 -6.08 -6.22
C VAL A 152 16.67 -7.59 -6.07
N MET A 153 16.40 -8.09 -4.86
CA MET A 153 16.32 -9.53 -4.57
C MET A 153 15.08 -9.86 -3.74
N GLY A 154 14.62 -11.10 -3.85
CA GLY A 154 13.59 -11.61 -2.93
C GLY A 154 14.20 -12.05 -1.61
N ASP A 155 13.41 -12.00 -0.54
CA ASP A 155 13.86 -12.44 0.79
C ASP A 155 13.99 -13.96 0.86
N HIS A 156 13.17 -14.69 0.11
CA HIS A 156 13.33 -16.15 -0.06
C HIS A 156 14.30 -16.44 -1.22
N ARG A 157 15.58 -16.43 -0.92
CA ARG A 157 16.72 -16.47 -1.87
C ARG A 157 16.68 -17.64 -2.84
N ALA A 158 16.28 -18.81 -2.38
CA ALA A 158 16.31 -20.04 -3.17
C ALA A 158 15.28 -20.04 -4.31
N THR A 159 14.09 -19.42 -4.12
CA THR A 159 12.98 -19.50 -5.08
C THR A 159 12.70 -18.19 -5.81
N SER A 160 13.38 -17.11 -5.44
CA SER A 160 13.15 -15.81 -6.04
C SER A 160 13.80 -15.68 -7.40
N VAL A 161 13.01 -15.34 -8.41
CA VAL A 161 13.50 -14.80 -9.69
C VAL A 161 13.54 -13.29 -9.57
N ASP A 162 14.74 -12.68 -9.67
CA ASP A 162 14.99 -11.27 -9.37
C ASP A 162 16.19 -10.74 -10.19
N SER A 163 16.89 -9.68 -9.75
CA SER A 163 17.97 -9.06 -10.53
C SER A 163 19.16 -9.99 -10.79
N ARG A 164 19.28 -11.11 -10.07
CA ARG A 164 20.28 -12.15 -10.34
C ARG A 164 20.02 -12.88 -11.67
N ASN A 165 18.81 -12.75 -12.21
CA ASN A 165 18.41 -13.33 -13.47
C ASN A 165 18.16 -12.22 -14.50
N THR A 166 18.81 -12.33 -15.67
CA THR A 166 18.69 -11.35 -16.77
C THR A 166 17.26 -11.18 -17.28
N ALA A 167 16.35 -12.14 -17.02
CA ALA A 167 14.95 -12.00 -17.35
C ALA A 167 14.29 -10.84 -16.59
N VAL A 168 14.66 -10.62 -15.34
CA VAL A 168 14.21 -9.46 -14.53
C VAL A 168 15.19 -8.31 -14.65
N GLY A 169 16.48 -8.59 -14.45
CA GLY A 169 17.55 -7.59 -14.47
C GLY A 169 17.39 -6.49 -13.41
N CYS A 170 18.15 -5.41 -13.54
CA CYS A 170 18.02 -4.24 -12.70
C CYS A 170 16.78 -3.41 -13.07
N VAL A 171 16.04 -2.96 -12.06
CA VAL A 171 14.77 -2.25 -12.22
C VAL A 171 15.01 -0.76 -12.43
N SER A 172 14.40 -0.17 -13.45
CA SER A 172 14.46 1.27 -13.71
C SER A 172 13.40 2.05 -12.94
N GLN A 173 13.57 3.37 -12.82
CA GLN A 173 12.60 4.23 -12.12
C GLN A 173 11.21 4.20 -12.77
N GLU A 174 11.12 4.08 -14.09
CA GLU A 174 9.83 4.02 -14.82
C GLU A 174 9.05 2.74 -14.51
N GLN A 175 9.74 1.67 -14.13
CA GLN A 175 9.10 0.42 -13.74
C GLN A 175 8.55 0.47 -12.32
N LEU A 176 9.03 1.37 -11.45
CA LEU A 176 8.66 1.40 -10.05
C LEU A 176 7.23 1.91 -9.85
N VAL A 177 6.42 1.12 -9.17
CA VAL A 177 5.08 1.48 -8.70
C VAL A 177 5.18 2.29 -7.41
N GLY A 178 6.06 1.88 -6.49
CA GLY A 178 6.31 2.56 -5.23
C GLY A 178 6.98 1.66 -4.19
N LYS A 179 7.25 2.26 -3.02
CA LYS A 179 7.80 1.60 -1.85
C LYS A 179 6.66 1.00 -1.01
N VAL A 180 6.74 -0.29 -0.74
CA VAL A 180 5.79 -0.99 0.13
C VAL A 180 6.16 -0.68 1.58
N ILE A 181 5.25 -0.04 2.30
CA ILE A 181 5.54 0.47 3.64
C ILE A 181 4.68 -0.12 4.75
N PHE A 182 3.50 -0.65 4.40
CA PHE A 182 2.55 -1.09 5.41
C PHE A 182 1.75 -2.31 4.96
N ARG A 183 1.59 -3.29 5.85
CA ARG A 183 0.72 -4.44 5.67
C ARG A 183 -0.63 -4.18 6.31
N ILE A 184 -1.70 -4.32 5.50
CA ILE A 184 -3.08 -4.07 5.90
C ILE A 184 -3.75 -5.36 6.37
N TRP A 185 -3.43 -6.47 5.72
CA TRP A 185 -4.05 -7.77 5.95
C TRP A 185 -2.99 -8.88 5.99
N PRO A 186 -3.12 -9.86 6.90
CA PRO A 186 -4.18 -10.03 7.91
C PRO A 186 -4.08 -9.00 9.05
N LEU A 187 -5.21 -8.78 9.75
CA LEU A 187 -5.28 -7.75 10.81
C LEU A 187 -4.35 -8.05 12.00
N GLU A 188 -4.09 -9.34 12.26
CA GLU A 188 -3.18 -9.78 13.33
C GLU A 188 -1.72 -9.38 13.07
N GLU A 189 -1.36 -9.21 11.80
CA GLU A 189 -0.01 -8.84 11.36
C GLU A 189 0.06 -7.40 10.80
N MET A 190 -0.99 -6.60 11.01
CA MET A 190 -1.06 -5.24 10.51
C MET A 190 0.06 -4.37 11.10
N GLY A 191 0.83 -3.71 10.24
CA GLY A 191 1.95 -2.88 10.69
C GLY A 191 2.86 -2.41 9.58
N PHE A 192 3.81 -1.56 9.98
CA PHE A 192 4.86 -1.10 9.06
C PHE A 192 5.85 -2.23 8.76
N LEU A 193 6.34 -2.24 7.52
CA LEU A 193 7.41 -3.14 7.11
C LEU A 193 8.76 -2.55 7.54
N ASN A 194 9.54 -3.34 8.23
CA ASN A 194 10.91 -2.98 8.62
C ASN A 194 11.86 -3.14 7.42
N ARG A 195 12.87 -2.30 7.39
CA ARG A 195 14.00 -2.42 6.47
C ARG A 195 14.88 -3.62 6.82
#